data_d891743a7f65accd619f3dfae72353e1
#
_entry.id   d891743a7f65accd619f3dfae72353e1
#
_cell.length_a   1.000
_cell.length_b   1.000
_cell.length_c   1.000
_cell.angle_alpha   90.00
_cell.angle_beta   90.00
_cell.angle_gamma   90.00
#
_symmetry.space_group_name_H-M   'P 1'
#
loop_
_entity.id
_entity.type
_entity.pdbx_description
1 polymer ?
#
loop_
_entity_poly.entity_id
_entity_poly.type
_entity_poly.pdbx_seq_one_letter_code
_entity_poly.pdbx_strand_id
1 'polypeptide(L)'
;MSMVQAPLPATEAESPSASVAGGQPRRRGFSLLTARPWLLLAPGLVILAVLMLWPLIQVFIFSLQDYGLREINTGENNWIGVDNYVEALTNPTLWTVVLPNTVGFAAVAVFVTVAVGTLVALLLAKLGTVWRTIVSSCIMVAWAMPAVTGTYVWTFIFDADRGIFNTTLQNLGLMDEPVNWFTNQWSFYAIVLLNVVHHGFPFVAITVLAGLLGVSKEMLEAAALDGANAWMRFWKIIFPTLKPVFSVVIILSTIWDFKVFAQVYLMPGGGGGNRSVLNLGVWSYVESFGQNRYGFGAALAVLLTLVLIGITIVYIRSLMKEDEL
;
A
#
# COMPACT_ATOMS: atom_id res chain seq x y z
N MET A 1 -9.02 19.04 -84.59
CA MET A 1 -9.45 17.73 -85.02
C MET A 1 -10.06 17.09 -83.79
N SER A 2 -11.34 17.32 -83.61
CA SER A 2 -12.47 16.50 -84.15
C SER A 2 -12.51 15.13 -83.44
N MET A 3 -13.41 14.99 -82.65
CA MET A 3 -14.71 14.23 -82.63
C MET A 3 -14.67 13.19 -81.51
N VAL A 4 -15.63 12.69 -80.81
CA VAL A 4 -17.10 12.81 -80.86
C VAL A 4 -17.61 12.18 -79.54
N GLN A 5 -18.68 12.74 -79.07
CA GLN A 5 -19.56 12.20 -78.01
C GLN A 5 -20.26 10.90 -78.48
N ALA A 6 -20.53 10.03 -77.52
CA ALA A 6 -21.72 9.18 -77.59
C ALA A 6 -22.27 8.86 -76.18
N PRO A 7 -23.59 8.75 -76.02
CA PRO A 7 -24.28 8.87 -74.76
C PRO A 7 -24.63 7.52 -74.12
N LEU A 8 -24.98 7.60 -72.82
CA LEU A 8 -25.52 6.52 -71.96
C LEU A 8 -26.92 6.02 -72.44
N PRO A 9 -27.25 4.81 -72.07
CA PRO A 9 -28.63 4.50 -71.77
C PRO A 9 -28.87 4.25 -70.29
N ALA A 10 -29.94 4.87 -69.81
CA ALA A 10 -30.53 4.60 -68.53
C ALA A 10 -31.18 3.19 -68.54
N THR A 11 -30.98 2.50 -67.43
CA THR A 11 -31.81 1.33 -67.12
C THR A 11 -32.25 1.45 -65.66
N GLU A 12 -33.56 1.59 -65.53
CA GLU A 12 -34.30 1.42 -64.28
C GLU A 12 -34.07 0.04 -63.73
N ALA A 13 -33.84 -0.04 -62.44
CA ALA A 13 -33.89 -1.28 -61.73
C ALA A 13 -34.64 -1.10 -60.42
N GLU A 14 -35.66 -1.84 -60.32
CA GLU A 14 -36.61 -2.00 -59.23
C GLU A 14 -35.97 -2.22 -57.86
N SER A 15 -36.57 -1.59 -56.89
CA SER A 15 -36.29 -1.85 -55.45
C SER A 15 -37.02 -3.11 -54.98
N PRO A 16 -36.35 -4.08 -54.35
CA PRO A 16 -37.06 -5.09 -53.58
C PRO A 16 -37.25 -4.59 -52.12
N SER A 17 -38.52 -4.53 -51.76
CA SER A 17 -38.93 -4.33 -50.34
C SER A 17 -38.34 -5.41 -49.45
N ALA A 18 -37.40 -5.03 -48.60
CA ALA A 18 -36.88 -5.90 -47.53
C ALA A 18 -37.85 -5.91 -46.35
N SER A 19 -38.48 -7.04 -46.14
CA SER A 19 -39.29 -7.37 -44.96
C SER A 19 -38.46 -7.24 -43.70
N VAL A 20 -38.93 -6.40 -42.77
CA VAL A 20 -38.41 -6.30 -41.41
C VAL A 20 -38.76 -7.61 -40.68
N ALA A 21 -37.83 -8.55 -40.68
CA ALA A 21 -37.88 -9.72 -39.81
C ALA A 21 -37.51 -9.28 -38.38
N GLY A 22 -38.49 -9.29 -37.49
CA GLY A 22 -38.31 -9.04 -36.08
C GLY A 22 -37.30 -10.02 -35.45
N GLY A 23 -36.08 -9.54 -35.21
CA GLY A 23 -35.05 -10.27 -34.52
C GLY A 23 -35.41 -10.40 -33.05
N GLN A 24 -35.86 -11.57 -32.62
CA GLN A 24 -35.97 -11.93 -31.20
C GLN A 24 -34.61 -11.75 -30.54
N PRO A 25 -34.55 -11.20 -29.29
CA PRO A 25 -33.29 -11.10 -28.58
C PRO A 25 -32.74 -12.51 -28.31
N ARG A 26 -31.67 -12.87 -29.00
CA ARG A 26 -30.92 -14.08 -28.75
C ARG A 26 -30.48 -14.05 -27.27
N ARG A 27 -31.11 -14.84 -26.41
CA ARG A 27 -30.60 -15.20 -25.09
C ARG A 27 -29.18 -15.70 -25.31
N ARG A 28 -28.20 -14.93 -24.88
CA ARG A 28 -26.80 -15.34 -24.83
C ARG A 28 -26.70 -16.53 -23.87
N GLY A 29 -26.83 -17.73 -24.39
CA GLY A 29 -26.51 -18.94 -23.69
C GLY A 29 -25.04 -18.87 -23.28
N PHE A 30 -24.74 -19.28 -22.05
CA PHE A 30 -23.39 -19.37 -21.52
C PHE A 30 -22.61 -20.36 -22.43
N SER A 31 -21.84 -19.85 -23.38
CA SER A 31 -21.12 -20.68 -24.33
C SER A 31 -19.86 -21.24 -23.65
N LEU A 32 -19.54 -22.52 -23.88
CA LEU A 32 -18.32 -23.17 -23.41
C LEU A 32 -17.05 -22.40 -23.82
N LEU A 33 -17.10 -21.58 -24.87
CA LEU A 33 -16.04 -20.70 -25.32
C LEU A 33 -15.79 -19.54 -24.33
N THR A 34 -16.81 -19.06 -23.62
CA THR A 34 -16.71 -18.02 -22.59
C THR A 34 -16.21 -18.61 -21.25
N ALA A 35 -16.37 -19.91 -21.04
CA ALA A 35 -15.92 -20.60 -19.83
C ALA A 35 -14.44 -21.02 -19.88
N ARG A 36 -13.84 -21.16 -21.08
CA ARG A 36 -12.43 -21.59 -21.22
C ARG A 36 -11.39 -20.77 -20.44
N PRO A 37 -11.43 -19.42 -20.43
CA PRO A 37 -10.48 -18.65 -19.62
C PRO A 37 -10.61 -18.93 -18.12
N TRP A 38 -11.85 -19.06 -17.64
CA TRP A 38 -12.12 -19.37 -16.22
C TRP A 38 -11.66 -20.76 -15.80
N LEU A 39 -11.78 -21.74 -16.72
CA LEU A 39 -11.30 -23.11 -16.46
C LEU A 39 -9.78 -23.18 -16.32
N LEU A 40 -9.06 -22.38 -17.11
CA LEU A 40 -7.60 -22.26 -17.01
C LEU A 40 -7.16 -21.54 -15.71
N LEU A 41 -7.94 -20.56 -15.24
CA LEU A 41 -7.69 -19.83 -14.01
C LEU A 41 -8.13 -20.62 -12.76
N ALA A 42 -9.07 -21.59 -12.90
CA ALA A 42 -9.69 -22.29 -11.80
C ALA A 42 -8.69 -22.92 -10.82
N PRO A 43 -7.62 -23.64 -11.24
CA PRO A 43 -6.67 -24.23 -10.30
C PRO A 43 -5.99 -23.17 -9.43
N GLY A 44 -5.56 -22.04 -10.02
CA GLY A 44 -4.98 -20.92 -9.27
C GLY A 44 -5.97 -20.26 -8.32
N LEU A 45 -7.20 -20.03 -8.78
CA LEU A 45 -8.26 -19.46 -7.93
C LEU A 45 -8.64 -20.38 -6.75
N VAL A 46 -8.69 -21.69 -6.97
CA VAL A 46 -8.95 -22.66 -5.90
C VAL A 46 -7.83 -22.62 -4.84
N ILE A 47 -6.57 -22.62 -5.28
CA ILE A 47 -5.43 -22.52 -4.37
C ILE A 47 -5.49 -21.21 -3.56
N LEU A 48 -5.74 -20.07 -4.21
CA LEU A 48 -5.90 -18.80 -3.53
C LEU A 48 -7.09 -18.80 -2.55
N ALA A 49 -8.21 -19.37 -2.94
CA ALA A 49 -9.39 -19.48 -2.07
C ALA A 49 -9.08 -20.34 -0.81
N VAL A 50 -8.44 -21.48 -0.98
CA VAL A 50 -8.10 -22.35 0.14
C VAL A 50 -7.04 -21.72 1.05
N LEU A 51 -5.98 -21.13 0.49
CA LEU A 51 -4.86 -20.62 1.30
C LEU A 51 -5.09 -19.24 1.88
N MET A 52 -5.92 -18.40 1.26
CA MET A 52 -6.15 -17.03 1.71
C MET A 52 -7.58 -16.80 2.22
N LEU A 53 -8.60 -17.21 1.47
CA LEU A 53 -9.98 -16.92 1.85
C LEU A 53 -10.42 -17.75 3.05
N TRP A 54 -10.03 -19.04 3.13
CA TRP A 54 -10.38 -19.90 4.24
C TRP A 54 -9.85 -19.39 5.60
N PRO A 55 -8.55 -19.03 5.77
CA PRO A 55 -8.07 -18.43 7.02
C PRO A 55 -8.76 -17.11 7.37
N LEU A 56 -9.08 -16.26 6.37
CA LEU A 56 -9.81 -15.01 6.62
C LEU A 56 -11.24 -15.28 7.15
N ILE A 57 -11.93 -16.28 6.59
CA ILE A 57 -13.24 -16.71 7.09
C ILE A 57 -13.12 -17.20 8.55
N GLN A 58 -12.08 -17.98 8.86
CA GLN A 58 -11.84 -18.46 10.22
C GLN A 58 -11.59 -17.31 11.21
N VAL A 59 -10.77 -16.32 10.83
CA VAL A 59 -10.55 -15.12 11.66
C VAL A 59 -11.87 -14.38 11.90
N PHE A 60 -12.71 -14.25 10.87
CA PHE A 60 -14.03 -13.63 11.03
C PHE A 60 -14.94 -14.45 11.94
N ILE A 61 -14.96 -15.79 11.83
CA ILE A 61 -15.74 -16.68 12.71
C ILE A 61 -15.26 -16.55 14.16
N PHE A 62 -13.93 -16.59 14.40
CA PHE A 62 -13.38 -16.45 15.75
C PHE A 62 -13.68 -15.07 16.36
N SER A 63 -13.75 -14.02 15.55
CA SER A 63 -14.09 -12.67 16.05
C SER A 63 -15.49 -12.56 16.65
N LEU A 64 -16.39 -13.51 16.33
CA LEU A 64 -17.76 -13.59 16.85
C LEU A 64 -17.89 -14.57 18.04
N GLN A 65 -16.76 -15.09 18.51
CA GLN A 65 -16.72 -16.09 19.58
C GLN A 65 -15.86 -15.58 20.74
N ASP A 66 -16.18 -16.01 21.96
CA ASP A 66 -15.23 -16.01 23.07
C ASP A 66 -14.30 -17.21 22.86
N TYR A 67 -13.26 -17.01 22.04
CA TYR A 67 -12.36 -18.06 21.61
C TYR A 67 -11.00 -17.90 22.28
N GLY A 68 -10.69 -18.81 23.18
CA GLY A 68 -9.47 -18.84 23.96
C GLY A 68 -8.83 -20.23 24.03
N LEU A 69 -7.90 -20.45 24.96
CA LEU A 69 -7.25 -21.75 25.17
C LEU A 69 -8.23 -22.85 25.58
N ARG A 70 -9.29 -22.49 26.30
CA ARG A 70 -10.31 -23.44 26.71
C ARG A 70 -11.01 -24.02 25.49
N GLU A 71 -11.49 -23.19 24.62
CA GLU A 71 -12.25 -23.54 23.41
C GLU A 71 -11.38 -24.36 22.44
N ILE A 72 -10.07 -24.06 22.34
CA ILE A 72 -9.11 -24.86 21.58
C ILE A 72 -9.00 -26.28 22.14
N ASN A 73 -8.96 -26.42 23.48
CA ASN A 73 -8.75 -27.71 24.12
C ASN A 73 -10.03 -28.56 24.19
N THR A 74 -11.19 -27.94 24.35
CA THR A 74 -12.48 -28.62 24.49
C THR A 74 -13.19 -28.82 23.15
N GLY A 75 -12.85 -28.02 22.13
CA GLY A 75 -13.58 -27.99 20.86
C GLY A 75 -14.95 -27.32 20.96
N GLU A 76 -15.25 -26.66 22.09
CA GLU A 76 -16.51 -25.96 22.29
C GLU A 76 -16.52 -24.65 21.48
N ASN A 77 -17.67 -24.27 20.93
CA ASN A 77 -17.88 -23.00 20.26
C ASN A 77 -18.73 -22.10 21.16
N ASN A 78 -18.12 -21.08 21.74
CA ASN A 78 -18.81 -20.11 22.59
C ASN A 78 -19.11 -18.85 21.76
N TRP A 79 -20.31 -18.77 21.17
CA TRP A 79 -20.74 -17.66 20.34
C TRP A 79 -21.22 -16.49 21.21
N ILE A 80 -20.57 -15.33 21.07
CA ILE A 80 -20.90 -14.07 21.76
C ILE A 80 -21.32 -12.95 20.79
N GLY A 81 -21.46 -13.28 19.50
CA GLY A 81 -21.85 -12.31 18.49
C GLY A 81 -20.84 -11.17 18.34
N VAL A 82 -21.28 -9.92 18.58
CA VAL A 82 -20.44 -8.72 18.37
C VAL A 82 -19.77 -8.20 19.63
N ASP A 83 -19.79 -8.92 20.74
CA ASP A 83 -19.30 -8.44 22.05
C ASP A 83 -17.81 -8.10 22.01
N ASN A 84 -16.97 -8.86 21.28
CA ASN A 84 -15.57 -8.54 21.07
C ASN A 84 -15.39 -7.15 20.40
N TYR A 85 -16.27 -6.79 19.47
CA TYR A 85 -16.22 -5.50 18.80
C TYR A 85 -16.70 -4.38 19.74
N VAL A 86 -17.72 -4.63 20.55
CA VAL A 86 -18.19 -3.69 21.57
C VAL A 86 -17.06 -3.45 22.58
N GLU A 87 -16.43 -4.50 23.08
CA GLU A 87 -15.27 -4.38 23.98
C GLU A 87 -14.15 -3.56 23.33
N ALA A 88 -13.76 -3.86 22.09
CA ALA A 88 -12.73 -3.12 21.38
C ALA A 88 -13.07 -1.64 21.22
N LEU A 89 -14.28 -1.32 20.77
CA LEU A 89 -14.72 0.04 20.49
C LEU A 89 -14.97 0.88 21.74
N THR A 90 -15.29 0.24 22.87
CA THR A 90 -15.46 0.92 24.17
C THR A 90 -14.16 1.00 24.97
N ASN A 91 -13.09 0.30 24.55
CA ASN A 91 -11.80 0.33 25.23
C ASN A 91 -11.10 1.67 25.01
N PRO A 92 -10.79 2.44 26.07
CA PRO A 92 -10.09 3.72 25.94
C PRO A 92 -8.74 3.59 25.23
N THR A 93 -8.01 2.46 25.39
CA THR A 93 -6.72 2.20 24.76
C THR A 93 -6.80 2.28 23.23
N LEU A 94 -7.92 1.86 22.63
CA LEU A 94 -8.13 1.98 21.19
C LEU A 94 -8.01 3.43 20.72
N TRP A 95 -8.69 4.33 21.41
CA TRP A 95 -8.84 5.73 20.97
C TRP A 95 -7.67 6.61 21.37
N THR A 96 -7.06 6.36 22.56
CA THR A 96 -6.00 7.20 23.10
C THR A 96 -4.60 6.78 22.69
N VAL A 97 -4.39 5.51 22.31
CA VAL A 97 -3.07 4.96 21.97
C VAL A 97 -3.07 4.30 20.60
N VAL A 98 -3.90 3.28 20.42
CA VAL A 98 -3.78 2.38 19.27
C VAL A 98 -4.13 3.06 17.94
N LEU A 99 -5.25 3.78 17.87
CA LEU A 99 -5.63 4.51 16.66
C LEU A 99 -4.69 5.69 16.36
N PRO A 100 -4.33 6.56 17.30
CA PRO A 100 -3.33 7.58 17.07
C PRO A 100 -2.01 7.01 16.55
N ASN A 101 -1.52 5.93 17.15
CA ASN A 101 -0.30 5.27 16.69
C ASN A 101 -0.46 4.63 15.30
N THR A 102 -1.59 3.99 15.01
CA THR A 102 -1.81 3.33 13.72
C THR A 102 -1.98 4.35 12.60
N VAL A 103 -2.94 5.26 12.75
CA VAL A 103 -3.31 6.23 11.70
C VAL A 103 -2.28 7.35 11.61
N GLY A 104 -1.89 7.91 12.77
CA GLY A 104 -0.92 9.00 12.83
C GLY A 104 0.45 8.57 12.30
N PHE A 105 0.94 7.41 12.72
CA PHE A 105 2.18 6.86 12.20
C PHE A 105 2.10 6.60 10.69
N ALA A 106 1.05 5.91 10.22
CA ALA A 106 0.90 5.60 8.80
C ALA A 106 0.86 6.88 7.96
N ALA A 107 0.14 7.92 8.39
CA ALA A 107 0.08 9.19 7.66
C ALA A 107 1.46 9.86 7.55
N VAL A 108 2.23 9.91 8.66
CA VAL A 108 3.59 10.46 8.66
C VAL A 108 4.53 9.60 7.83
N ALA A 109 4.47 8.27 7.96
CA ALA A 109 5.31 7.33 7.23
C ALA A 109 5.10 7.43 5.71
N VAL A 110 3.84 7.44 5.25
CA VAL A 110 3.50 7.63 3.84
C VAL A 110 4.04 8.96 3.32
N PHE A 111 3.79 10.06 4.05
CA PHE A 111 4.24 11.38 3.63
C PHE A 111 5.76 11.43 3.49
N VAL A 112 6.51 10.98 4.50
CA VAL A 112 7.97 11.03 4.50
C VAL A 112 8.55 10.08 3.45
N THR A 113 8.01 8.86 3.32
CA THR A 113 8.45 7.87 2.32
C THR A 113 8.26 8.38 0.90
N VAL A 114 7.09 8.96 0.61
CA VAL A 114 6.79 9.54 -0.71
C VAL A 114 7.67 10.76 -0.98
N ALA A 115 7.87 11.63 0.01
CA ALA A 115 8.73 12.80 -0.13
C ALA A 115 10.20 12.40 -0.41
N VAL A 116 10.77 11.51 0.41
CA VAL A 116 12.15 11.02 0.24
C VAL A 116 12.31 10.29 -1.09
N GLY A 117 11.40 9.37 -1.41
CA GLY A 117 11.44 8.64 -2.68
C GLY A 117 11.35 9.56 -3.88
N THR A 118 10.47 10.57 -3.84
CA THR A 118 10.35 11.57 -4.90
C THR A 118 11.63 12.41 -5.05
N LEU A 119 12.23 12.85 -3.94
CA LEU A 119 13.51 13.57 -3.99
C LEU A 119 14.62 12.72 -4.61
N VAL A 120 14.71 11.44 -4.23
CA VAL A 120 15.67 10.49 -4.82
C VAL A 120 15.38 10.29 -6.31
N ALA A 121 14.11 10.14 -6.72
CA ALA A 121 13.75 10.04 -8.14
C ALA A 121 14.18 11.24 -8.94
N LEU A 122 13.97 12.47 -8.42
CA LEU A 122 14.41 13.72 -9.06
C LEU A 122 15.93 13.82 -9.18
N LEU A 123 16.68 13.31 -8.20
CA LEU A 123 18.14 13.23 -8.27
C LEU A 123 18.59 12.21 -9.31
N LEU A 124 18.00 11.01 -9.31
CA LEU A 124 18.30 9.96 -10.30
C LEU A 124 18.00 10.40 -11.72
N ALA A 125 16.93 11.16 -11.94
CA ALA A 125 16.57 11.68 -13.26
C ALA A 125 17.67 12.60 -13.86
N LYS A 126 18.48 13.27 -13.02
CA LYS A 126 19.59 14.11 -13.45
C LYS A 126 20.87 13.33 -13.79
N LEU A 127 20.95 12.09 -13.39
CA LEU A 127 22.14 11.26 -13.66
C LEU A 127 22.15 10.74 -15.10
N GLY A 128 23.36 10.60 -15.67
CA GLY A 128 23.56 9.86 -16.91
C GLY A 128 23.11 8.39 -16.78
N THR A 129 22.75 7.77 -17.88
CA THR A 129 22.14 6.44 -17.93
C THR A 129 22.90 5.39 -17.09
N VAL A 130 24.24 5.35 -17.21
CA VAL A 130 25.08 4.38 -16.50
C VAL A 130 24.94 4.54 -14.98
N TRP A 131 25.18 5.74 -14.49
CA TRP A 131 25.10 6.04 -13.05
C TRP A 131 23.68 5.86 -12.51
N ARG A 132 22.69 6.27 -13.27
CA ARG A 132 21.27 6.04 -12.91
C ARG A 132 20.99 4.56 -12.72
N THR A 133 21.43 3.71 -13.67
CA THR A 133 21.23 2.25 -13.58
C THR A 133 21.94 1.68 -12.37
N ILE A 134 23.21 2.02 -12.15
CA ILE A 134 23.98 1.51 -11.01
C ILE A 134 23.30 1.88 -9.68
N VAL A 135 23.01 3.16 -9.47
CA VAL A 135 22.41 3.63 -8.21
C VAL A 135 21.02 3.04 -8.01
N SER A 136 20.19 3.00 -9.06
CA SER A 136 18.85 2.36 -8.98
C SER A 136 18.95 0.88 -8.61
N SER A 137 19.90 0.15 -9.18
CA SER A 137 20.13 -1.27 -8.84
C SER A 137 20.55 -1.43 -7.38
N CYS A 138 21.48 -0.59 -6.89
CA CYS A 138 21.90 -0.62 -5.48
C CYS A 138 20.72 -0.33 -4.51
N ILE A 139 19.89 0.65 -4.83
CA ILE A 139 18.69 1.00 -4.04
C ILE A 139 17.70 -0.19 -4.03
N MET A 140 17.51 -0.87 -5.17
CA MET A 140 16.61 -2.02 -5.26
C MET A 140 17.14 -3.23 -4.48
N VAL A 141 18.46 -3.44 -4.43
CA VAL A 141 19.07 -4.48 -3.58
C VAL A 141 18.81 -4.18 -2.09
N ALA A 142 18.92 -2.91 -1.68
CA ALA A 142 18.60 -2.52 -0.32
C ALA A 142 17.11 -2.73 0.02
N TRP A 143 16.21 -2.47 -0.94
CA TRP A 143 14.77 -2.72 -0.79
C TRP A 143 14.43 -4.22 -0.66
N ALA A 144 15.21 -5.10 -1.30
CA ALA A 144 15.00 -6.54 -1.23
C ALA A 144 15.33 -7.15 0.15
N MET A 145 15.95 -6.38 1.07
CA MET A 145 16.25 -6.85 2.43
C MET A 145 14.95 -7.15 3.19
N PRO A 146 14.83 -8.33 3.86
CA PRO A 146 13.65 -8.63 4.66
C PRO A 146 13.44 -7.60 5.78
N ALA A 147 12.19 -7.16 6.00
CA ALA A 147 11.85 -6.16 7.01
C ALA A 147 12.34 -6.53 8.42
N VAL A 148 12.27 -7.82 8.78
CA VAL A 148 12.77 -8.33 10.06
C VAL A 148 14.26 -8.07 10.22
N THR A 149 15.07 -8.39 9.19
CA THR A 149 16.51 -8.14 9.20
C THR A 149 16.82 -6.64 9.35
N GLY A 150 16.11 -5.81 8.58
CA GLY A 150 16.22 -4.35 8.69
C GLY A 150 15.89 -3.86 10.09
N THR A 151 14.86 -4.42 10.73
CA THR A 151 14.48 -4.03 12.10
C THR A 151 15.60 -4.33 13.12
N TYR A 152 16.25 -5.49 13.05
CA TYR A 152 17.39 -5.79 13.93
C TYR A 152 18.58 -4.87 13.68
N VAL A 153 18.88 -4.51 12.43
CA VAL A 153 19.96 -3.55 12.12
C VAL A 153 19.65 -2.18 12.73
N TRP A 154 18.42 -1.67 12.58
CA TRP A 154 18.01 -0.40 13.18
C TRP A 154 18.01 -0.45 14.71
N THR A 155 17.57 -1.57 15.31
CA THR A 155 17.66 -1.80 16.76
C THR A 155 19.11 -1.72 17.24
N PHE A 156 20.05 -2.35 16.52
CA PHE A 156 21.45 -2.30 16.87
C PHE A 156 22.08 -0.91 16.74
N ILE A 157 21.70 -0.15 15.69
CA ILE A 157 22.16 1.24 15.48
C ILE A 157 21.80 2.12 16.68
N PHE A 158 20.60 1.95 17.23
CA PHE A 158 20.05 2.75 18.33
C PHE A 158 20.12 2.05 19.70
N ASP A 159 20.87 0.95 19.81
CA ASP A 159 21.09 0.27 21.09
C ASP A 159 21.68 1.24 22.11
N ALA A 160 21.20 1.16 23.36
CA ALA A 160 21.60 2.11 24.42
C ALA A 160 23.09 2.03 24.72
N ASP A 161 23.63 0.82 24.84
CA ASP A 161 24.98 0.60 25.34
C ASP A 161 26.02 0.50 24.22
N ARG A 162 25.67 -0.08 23.08
CA ARG A 162 26.59 -0.45 22.00
C ARG A 162 26.25 0.19 20.67
N GLY A 163 25.16 0.96 20.61
CA GLY A 163 24.68 1.55 19.37
C GLY A 163 25.61 2.64 18.84
N ILE A 164 25.89 2.60 17.54
CA ILE A 164 26.73 3.59 16.89
C ILE A 164 26.17 5.01 17.01
N PHE A 165 24.84 5.16 17.13
CA PHE A 165 24.20 6.46 17.25
C PHE A 165 24.56 7.13 18.57
N ASN A 166 24.41 6.46 19.73
CA ASN A 166 24.82 6.97 21.03
C ASN A 166 26.35 7.25 21.09
N THR A 167 27.15 6.28 20.63
CA THR A 167 28.61 6.42 20.59
C THR A 167 29.03 7.64 19.76
N THR A 168 28.40 7.89 18.63
CA THR A 168 28.70 9.06 17.78
C THR A 168 28.35 10.35 18.49
N LEU A 169 27.17 10.45 19.11
CA LEU A 169 26.75 11.65 19.82
C LEU A 169 27.66 11.97 21.02
N GLN A 170 28.07 10.94 21.76
CA GLN A 170 29.03 11.11 22.86
C GLN A 170 30.41 11.57 22.38
N ASN A 171 30.93 10.97 21.30
CA ASN A 171 32.22 11.37 20.72
C ASN A 171 32.21 12.80 20.15
N LEU A 172 31.05 13.29 19.71
CA LEU A 172 30.87 14.68 19.29
C LEU A 172 30.64 15.65 20.46
N GLY A 173 30.59 15.16 21.70
CA GLY A 173 30.29 15.98 22.86
C GLY A 173 28.86 16.53 22.91
N LEU A 174 27.92 15.90 22.15
CA LEU A 174 26.53 16.31 22.13
C LEU A 174 25.68 15.63 23.21
N MET A 175 26.28 14.64 23.91
CA MET A 175 25.60 13.86 24.93
C MET A 175 26.62 13.28 25.90
N ASP A 176 26.38 13.38 27.23
CA ASP A 176 27.27 12.89 28.27
C ASP A 176 27.00 11.41 28.60
N GLU A 177 25.72 11.02 28.66
CA GLU A 177 25.29 9.66 29.00
C GLU A 177 24.48 9.02 27.85
N PRO A 178 24.57 7.68 27.68
CA PRO A 178 23.81 6.98 26.65
C PRO A 178 22.32 7.02 26.95
N VAL A 179 21.49 7.24 25.92
CA VAL A 179 20.03 7.30 26.02
C VAL A 179 19.42 6.00 25.47
N ASN A 180 18.47 5.44 26.21
CA ASN A 180 17.62 4.38 25.69
C ASN A 180 16.45 4.99 24.89
N TRP A 181 16.60 5.00 23.58
CA TRP A 181 15.65 5.59 22.63
C TRP A 181 14.31 4.85 22.53
N PHE A 182 14.25 3.61 23.03
CA PHE A 182 13.06 2.75 22.91
C PHE A 182 12.08 2.90 24.08
N THR A 183 12.43 3.64 25.13
CA THR A 183 11.55 3.83 26.29
C THR A 183 10.49 4.89 26.09
N ASN A 184 10.79 5.94 25.33
CA ASN A 184 9.87 7.01 25.03
C ASN A 184 9.11 6.73 23.72
N GLN A 185 7.79 6.93 23.71
CA GLN A 185 6.92 6.70 22.54
C GLN A 185 7.38 7.46 21.29
N TRP A 186 7.79 8.71 21.43
CA TRP A 186 8.16 9.56 20.29
C TRP A 186 9.49 9.13 19.66
N SER A 187 10.51 8.87 20.48
CA SER A 187 11.79 8.37 19.96
C SER A 187 11.65 6.96 19.39
N PHE A 188 10.85 6.09 20.01
CA PHE A 188 10.52 4.78 19.48
C PHE A 188 9.91 4.89 18.06
N TYR A 189 8.85 5.67 17.90
CA TYR A 189 8.22 5.83 16.59
C TYR A 189 9.08 6.61 15.58
N ALA A 190 9.98 7.48 16.03
CA ALA A 190 10.97 8.09 15.15
C ALA A 190 11.92 7.05 14.54
N ILE A 191 12.40 6.08 15.34
CA ILE A 191 13.25 4.99 14.85
C ILE A 191 12.48 4.05 13.95
N VAL A 192 11.24 3.68 14.31
CA VAL A 192 10.35 2.90 13.44
C VAL A 192 10.13 3.62 12.10
N LEU A 193 9.93 4.94 12.14
CA LEU A 193 9.78 5.76 10.93
C LEU A 193 11.02 5.71 10.04
N LEU A 194 12.21 5.89 10.61
CA LEU A 194 13.47 5.78 9.86
C LEU A 194 13.62 4.43 9.18
N ASN A 195 13.30 3.34 9.90
CA ASN A 195 13.33 1.98 9.36
C ASN A 195 12.31 1.81 8.22
N VAL A 196 11.06 2.23 8.42
CA VAL A 196 9.99 2.10 7.43
C VAL A 196 10.29 2.94 6.18
N VAL A 197 10.74 4.18 6.36
CA VAL A 197 11.13 5.05 5.24
C VAL A 197 12.32 4.46 4.48
N HIS A 198 13.36 3.99 5.19
CA HIS A 198 14.52 3.34 4.57
C HIS A 198 14.11 2.13 3.73
N HIS A 199 13.15 1.34 4.20
CA HIS A 199 12.62 0.19 3.46
C HIS A 199 11.68 0.59 2.31
N GLY A 200 10.88 1.64 2.47
CA GLY A 200 9.82 2.02 1.52
C GLY A 200 10.26 2.95 0.39
N PHE A 201 11.21 3.90 0.66
CA PHE A 201 11.58 4.93 -0.33
C PHE A 201 12.10 4.37 -1.67
N PRO A 202 12.79 3.20 -1.75
CA PRO A 202 13.31 2.70 -3.02
C PRO A 202 12.20 2.39 -4.02
N PHE A 203 11.13 1.76 -3.57
CA PHE A 203 9.97 1.50 -4.42
C PHE A 203 9.36 2.79 -4.97
N VAL A 204 9.16 3.79 -4.10
CA VAL A 204 8.67 5.11 -4.49
C VAL A 204 9.61 5.77 -5.50
N ALA A 205 10.91 5.76 -5.20
CA ALA A 205 11.93 6.40 -6.05
C ALA A 205 11.95 5.81 -7.47
N ILE A 206 11.91 4.50 -7.60
CA ILE A 206 11.95 3.85 -8.92
C ILE A 206 10.63 4.05 -9.66
N THR A 207 9.48 3.97 -8.98
CA THR A 207 8.17 4.17 -9.60
C THR A 207 7.99 5.61 -10.10
N VAL A 208 8.35 6.60 -9.28
CA VAL A 208 8.31 8.01 -9.67
C VAL A 208 9.34 8.32 -10.76
N LEU A 209 10.55 7.73 -10.70
CA LEU A 209 11.57 7.87 -11.74
C LEU A 209 11.05 7.36 -13.09
N ALA A 210 10.41 6.20 -13.12
CA ALA A 210 9.82 5.67 -14.35
C ALA A 210 8.81 6.64 -14.97
N GLY A 211 7.95 7.23 -14.14
CA GLY A 211 7.04 8.28 -14.58
C GLY A 211 7.77 9.54 -15.09
N LEU A 212 8.80 10.00 -14.35
CA LEU A 212 9.59 11.20 -14.72
C LEU A 212 10.26 11.08 -16.09
N LEU A 213 10.72 9.86 -16.45
CA LEU A 213 11.35 9.60 -17.73
C LEU A 213 10.35 9.69 -18.91
N GLY A 214 9.05 9.61 -18.64
CA GLY A 214 7.99 9.80 -19.62
C GLY A 214 7.51 11.25 -19.78
N VAL A 215 7.97 12.17 -18.92
CA VAL A 215 7.61 13.60 -19.06
C VAL A 215 8.40 14.24 -20.22
N SER A 216 7.71 14.97 -21.11
CA SER A 216 8.33 15.66 -22.24
C SER A 216 9.40 16.64 -21.78
N LYS A 217 10.61 16.49 -22.32
CA LYS A 217 11.73 17.40 -22.06
C LYS A 217 11.47 18.78 -22.64
N GLU A 218 10.86 18.83 -23.82
CA GLU A 218 10.52 20.06 -24.53
C GLU A 218 9.58 20.94 -23.67
N MET A 219 8.61 20.32 -22.99
CA MET A 219 7.71 21.03 -22.08
C MET A 219 8.46 21.63 -20.87
N LEU A 220 9.42 20.87 -20.31
CA LEU A 220 10.23 21.33 -19.18
C LEU A 220 11.23 22.43 -19.58
N GLU A 221 11.76 22.38 -20.81
CA GLU A 221 12.67 23.38 -21.39
C GLU A 221 11.91 24.67 -21.73
N ALA A 222 10.75 24.57 -22.37
CA ALA A 222 9.89 25.72 -22.63
C ALA A 222 9.51 26.45 -21.33
N ALA A 223 9.09 25.73 -20.30
CA ALA A 223 8.81 26.32 -19.01
C ALA A 223 10.03 26.99 -18.36
N ALA A 224 11.24 26.46 -18.60
CA ALA A 224 12.46 27.07 -18.11
C ALA A 224 12.78 28.40 -18.86
N LEU A 225 12.51 28.46 -20.16
CA LEU A 225 12.63 29.70 -20.95
C LEU A 225 11.62 30.76 -20.51
N ASP A 226 10.42 30.35 -20.08
CA ASP A 226 9.39 31.21 -19.49
C ASP A 226 9.73 31.64 -18.04
N GLY A 227 10.91 31.30 -17.51
CA GLY A 227 11.38 31.71 -16.19
C GLY A 227 10.90 30.80 -15.04
N ALA A 228 10.29 29.64 -15.32
CA ALA A 228 9.86 28.71 -14.26
C ALA A 228 11.07 28.04 -13.57
N ASN A 229 11.21 28.28 -12.26
CA ASN A 229 12.21 27.59 -11.44
C ASN A 229 11.86 26.11 -11.21
N ALA A 230 12.78 25.33 -10.59
CA ALA A 230 12.59 23.89 -10.37
C ALA A 230 11.33 23.56 -9.55
N TRP A 231 11.00 24.38 -8.54
CA TRP A 231 9.81 24.23 -7.71
C TRP A 231 8.51 24.44 -8.51
N MET A 232 8.47 25.50 -9.34
CA MET A 232 7.32 25.76 -10.22
C MET A 232 7.14 24.65 -11.25
N ARG A 233 8.24 24.17 -11.87
CA ARG A 233 8.17 23.04 -12.82
C ARG A 233 7.69 21.77 -12.15
N PHE A 234 8.11 21.50 -10.91
CA PHE A 234 7.63 20.33 -10.17
C PHE A 234 6.12 20.41 -9.93
N TRP A 235 5.62 21.49 -9.33
CA TRP A 235 4.22 21.57 -8.92
C TRP A 235 3.25 21.86 -10.07
N LYS A 236 3.68 22.56 -11.12
CA LYS A 236 2.80 22.95 -12.23
C LYS A 236 2.85 22.00 -13.44
N ILE A 237 3.91 21.20 -13.56
CA ILE A 237 4.08 20.30 -14.72
C ILE A 237 4.27 18.86 -14.25
N ILE A 238 5.33 18.55 -13.49
CA ILE A 238 5.69 17.18 -13.13
C ILE A 238 4.60 16.52 -12.28
N PHE A 239 4.23 17.14 -11.17
CA PHE A 239 3.27 16.57 -10.23
C PHE A 239 1.90 16.34 -10.87
N PRO A 240 1.29 17.28 -11.61
CA PRO A 240 0.02 17.03 -12.31
C PRO A 240 0.12 15.92 -13.36
N THR A 241 1.21 15.89 -14.15
CA THR A 241 1.44 14.84 -15.16
C THR A 241 1.60 13.45 -14.52
N LEU A 242 2.25 13.38 -13.35
CA LEU A 242 2.49 12.14 -12.61
C LEU A 242 1.43 11.83 -11.55
N LYS A 243 0.32 12.56 -11.51
CA LYS A 243 -0.74 12.36 -10.53
C LYS A 243 -1.21 10.89 -10.45
N PRO A 244 -1.45 10.17 -11.58
CA PRO A 244 -1.79 8.75 -11.50
C PRO A 244 -0.70 7.89 -10.85
N VAL A 245 0.58 8.19 -11.12
CA VAL A 245 1.71 7.48 -10.50
C VAL A 245 1.77 7.74 -9.00
N PHE A 246 1.65 9.01 -8.57
CA PHE A 246 1.61 9.36 -7.16
C PHE A 246 0.42 8.72 -6.44
N SER A 247 -0.72 8.68 -7.11
CA SER A 247 -1.92 8.03 -6.57
C SER A 247 -1.66 6.55 -6.27
N VAL A 248 -1.07 5.79 -7.20
CA VAL A 248 -0.71 4.38 -6.98
C VAL A 248 0.29 4.21 -5.85
N VAL A 249 1.34 5.04 -5.84
CA VAL A 249 2.40 4.98 -4.82
C VAL A 249 1.85 5.28 -3.43
N ILE A 250 1.03 6.32 -3.29
CA ILE A 250 0.43 6.71 -2.00
C ILE A 250 -0.46 5.61 -1.45
N ILE A 251 -1.30 4.97 -2.29
CA ILE A 251 -2.17 3.90 -1.78
C ILE A 251 -1.40 2.67 -1.36
N LEU A 252 -0.43 2.22 -2.16
CA LEU A 252 0.37 1.06 -1.81
C LEU A 252 1.17 1.30 -0.53
N SER A 253 1.80 2.48 -0.40
CA SER A 253 2.47 2.88 0.84
C SER A 253 1.48 2.93 2.01
N THR A 254 0.28 3.48 1.83
CA THR A 254 -0.74 3.51 2.88
C THR A 254 -1.10 2.10 3.35
N ILE A 255 -1.37 1.18 2.42
CA ILE A 255 -1.69 -0.21 2.76
C ILE A 255 -0.53 -0.89 3.51
N TRP A 256 0.72 -0.62 3.11
CA TRP A 256 1.90 -1.19 3.76
C TRP A 256 2.12 -0.60 5.16
N ASP A 257 2.01 0.72 5.30
CA ASP A 257 2.31 1.40 6.56
C ASP A 257 1.23 1.18 7.64
N PHE A 258 -0.03 0.96 7.25
CA PHE A 258 -1.07 0.49 8.18
C PHE A 258 -0.82 -0.93 8.69
N LYS A 259 -0.10 -1.77 7.94
CA LYS A 259 0.26 -3.15 8.29
C LYS A 259 1.64 -3.26 8.93
N VAL A 260 2.28 -2.16 9.30
CA VAL A 260 3.57 -2.18 10.00
C VAL A 260 3.42 -2.94 11.32
N PHE A 261 3.99 -4.14 11.36
CA PHE A 261 3.95 -5.04 12.50
C PHE A 261 5.37 -5.38 12.99
N ALA A 262 6.20 -5.96 12.13
CA ALA A 262 7.52 -6.45 12.51
C ALA A 262 8.41 -5.36 13.12
N GLN A 263 8.40 -4.16 12.54
CA GLN A 263 9.18 -3.02 13.00
C GLN A 263 8.75 -2.55 14.39
N VAL A 264 7.45 -2.55 14.69
CA VAL A 264 6.95 -2.16 16.01
C VAL A 264 7.11 -3.31 17.01
N TYR A 265 6.80 -4.56 16.62
CA TYR A 265 6.79 -5.70 17.51
C TYR A 265 8.19 -6.13 17.97
N LEU A 266 9.16 -6.14 17.05
CA LEU A 266 10.51 -6.67 17.29
C LEU A 266 11.47 -5.67 17.95
N MET A 267 11.19 -4.37 17.88
CA MET A 267 12.01 -3.37 18.58
C MET A 267 11.82 -3.47 20.10
N PRO A 268 12.85 -3.15 20.89
CA PRO A 268 12.77 -3.17 22.36
C PRO A 268 11.57 -2.38 22.88
N GLY A 269 10.77 -2.98 23.76
CA GLY A 269 9.54 -2.39 24.28
C GLY A 269 8.30 -2.56 23.38
N GLY A 270 8.47 -2.92 22.10
CA GLY A 270 7.37 -2.96 21.12
C GLY A 270 6.41 -4.15 21.22
N GLY A 271 6.91 -5.32 21.64
CA GLY A 271 6.14 -6.58 21.72
C GLY A 271 5.16 -6.67 22.90
N GLY A 272 4.52 -5.58 23.30
CA GLY A 272 3.61 -5.51 24.46
C GLY A 272 4.27 -5.07 25.76
N GLY A 273 5.60 -4.89 25.78
CA GLY A 273 6.34 -4.39 26.94
C GLY A 273 6.03 -2.92 27.27
N ASN A 274 5.76 -2.11 26.27
CA ASN A 274 5.34 -0.73 26.43
C ASN A 274 3.97 -0.51 25.73
N ARG A 275 2.92 -0.34 26.52
CA ARG A 275 1.56 -0.15 26.00
C ARG A 275 1.40 1.14 25.20
N SER A 276 2.23 2.17 25.42
CA SER A 276 2.14 3.45 24.71
C SER A 276 2.53 3.33 23.22
N VAL A 277 3.24 2.28 22.83
CA VAL A 277 3.69 2.05 21.45
C VAL A 277 2.85 1.02 20.67
N LEU A 278 1.75 0.57 21.24
CA LEU A 278 0.85 -0.37 20.55
C LEU A 278 0.23 0.28 19.32
N ASN A 279 0.31 -0.39 18.18
CA ASN A 279 -0.56 -0.15 17.02
C ASN A 279 -1.59 -1.29 16.91
N LEU A 280 -2.56 -1.14 16.01
CA LEU A 280 -3.67 -2.09 15.93
C LEU A 280 -3.23 -3.52 15.59
N GLY A 281 -2.22 -3.68 14.72
CA GLY A 281 -1.67 -4.99 14.38
C GLY A 281 -0.96 -5.67 15.55
N VAL A 282 -0.11 -4.92 16.27
CA VAL A 282 0.60 -5.44 17.44
C VAL A 282 -0.36 -5.71 18.60
N TRP A 283 -1.36 -4.86 18.82
CA TRP A 283 -2.36 -5.09 19.85
C TRP A 283 -3.18 -6.36 19.58
N SER A 284 -3.65 -6.55 18.33
CA SER A 284 -4.31 -7.81 17.92
C SER A 284 -3.46 -9.04 18.23
N TYR A 285 -2.17 -8.98 17.91
CA TYR A 285 -1.25 -10.08 18.16
C TYR A 285 -1.02 -10.35 19.66
N VAL A 286 -0.79 -9.29 20.44
CA VAL A 286 -0.56 -9.40 21.89
C VAL A 286 -1.80 -9.96 22.60
N GLU A 287 -3.01 -9.53 22.24
CA GLU A 287 -4.24 -10.09 22.81
C GLU A 287 -4.43 -11.56 22.41
N SER A 288 -4.17 -11.90 21.13
CA SER A 288 -4.30 -13.28 20.66
C SER A 288 -3.29 -14.19 21.33
N PHE A 289 -1.99 -13.92 21.16
CA PHE A 289 -0.92 -14.86 21.53
C PHE A 289 -0.27 -14.55 22.88
N GLY A 290 -0.32 -13.31 23.33
CA GLY A 290 0.19 -12.92 24.65
C GLY A 290 -0.81 -13.16 25.77
N GLN A 291 -2.12 -12.92 25.50
CA GLN A 291 -3.20 -13.06 26.48
C GLN A 291 -4.11 -14.26 26.22
N ASN A 292 -3.87 -15.03 25.14
CA ASN A 292 -4.68 -16.18 24.71
C ASN A 292 -6.17 -15.84 24.45
N ARG A 293 -6.45 -14.59 24.08
CA ARG A 293 -7.78 -14.07 23.74
C ARG A 293 -7.93 -14.04 22.22
N TYR A 294 -7.96 -15.20 21.58
CA TYR A 294 -7.95 -15.31 20.11
C TYR A 294 -9.17 -14.66 19.46
N GLY A 295 -10.38 -14.79 20.11
CA GLY A 295 -11.60 -14.16 19.62
C GLY A 295 -11.50 -12.62 19.59
N PHE A 296 -11.03 -12.03 20.68
CA PHE A 296 -10.85 -10.58 20.77
C PHE A 296 -9.75 -10.07 19.81
N GLY A 297 -8.61 -10.76 19.75
CA GLY A 297 -7.54 -10.44 18.80
C GLY A 297 -7.99 -10.57 17.34
N ALA A 298 -8.83 -11.58 17.03
CA ALA A 298 -9.44 -11.72 15.71
C ALA A 298 -10.37 -10.54 15.38
N ALA A 299 -11.18 -10.06 16.34
CA ALA A 299 -12.01 -8.87 16.14
C ALA A 299 -11.18 -7.62 15.83
N LEU A 300 -10.05 -7.42 16.51
CA LEU A 300 -9.12 -6.33 16.20
C LEU A 300 -8.51 -6.46 14.79
N ALA A 301 -8.16 -7.67 14.36
CA ALA A 301 -7.66 -7.93 13.01
C ALA A 301 -8.73 -7.67 11.94
N VAL A 302 -9.99 -8.02 12.20
CA VAL A 302 -11.12 -7.70 11.32
C VAL A 302 -11.33 -6.18 11.24
N LEU A 303 -11.27 -5.45 12.37
CA LEU A 303 -11.37 -3.98 12.37
C LEU A 303 -10.27 -3.35 11.51
N LEU A 304 -9.01 -3.80 11.64
CA LEU A 304 -7.92 -3.33 10.78
C LEU A 304 -8.20 -3.61 9.30
N THR A 305 -8.70 -4.81 8.99
CA THR A 305 -9.05 -5.21 7.62
C THR A 305 -10.16 -4.33 7.06
N LEU A 306 -11.21 -4.04 7.83
CA LEU A 306 -12.30 -3.14 7.41
C LEU A 306 -11.81 -1.71 7.15
N VAL A 307 -10.90 -1.19 7.97
CA VAL A 307 -10.27 0.12 7.73
C VAL A 307 -9.52 0.11 6.40
N LEU A 308 -8.71 -0.92 6.13
CA LEU A 308 -7.95 -1.05 4.88
C LEU A 308 -8.86 -1.21 3.66
N ILE A 309 -9.95 -1.97 3.77
CA ILE A 309 -10.96 -2.08 2.71
C ILE A 309 -11.60 -0.70 2.45
N GLY A 310 -11.97 0.02 3.50
CA GLY A 310 -12.52 1.37 3.39
C GLY A 310 -11.58 2.33 2.65
N ILE A 311 -10.31 2.37 3.03
CA ILE A 311 -9.25 3.16 2.35
C ILE A 311 -9.15 2.75 0.88
N THR A 312 -9.11 1.45 0.60
CA THR A 312 -8.98 0.92 -0.77
C THR A 312 -10.19 1.30 -1.64
N ILE A 313 -11.42 1.20 -1.11
CA ILE A 313 -12.64 1.59 -1.83
C ILE A 313 -12.65 3.09 -2.15
N VAL A 314 -12.32 3.94 -1.19
CA VAL A 314 -12.25 5.39 -1.40
C VAL A 314 -11.25 5.71 -2.51
N TYR A 315 -10.12 5.06 -2.50
CA TYR A 315 -9.08 5.25 -3.50
C TYR A 315 -9.49 4.78 -4.90
N ILE A 316 -10.03 3.56 -5.03
CA ILE A 316 -10.51 3.04 -6.34
C ILE A 316 -11.55 4.00 -6.93
N ARG A 317 -12.47 4.50 -6.11
CA ARG A 317 -13.45 5.49 -6.56
C ARG A 317 -12.82 6.80 -7.02
N SER A 318 -11.73 7.22 -6.38
CA SER A 318 -10.99 8.43 -6.80
C SER A 318 -10.31 8.24 -8.16
N LEU A 319 -9.67 7.07 -8.39
CA LEU A 319 -9.05 6.75 -9.68
C LEU A 319 -10.07 6.69 -10.82
N MET A 320 -11.20 6.01 -10.61
CA MET A 320 -12.24 5.87 -11.65
C MET A 320 -12.83 7.21 -12.08
N LYS A 321 -12.90 8.20 -11.19
CA LYS A 321 -13.35 9.56 -11.55
C LYS A 321 -12.31 10.35 -12.37
N GLU A 322 -11.03 10.00 -12.28
CA GLU A 322 -9.98 10.66 -13.06
C GLU A 322 -9.92 10.12 -14.51
N ASP A 323 -10.32 8.88 -14.74
CA ASP A 323 -10.38 8.29 -16.08
C ASP A 323 -11.61 8.78 -16.91
N GLU A 324 -12.60 9.43 -16.27
CA GLU A 324 -13.79 9.98 -16.92
C GLU A 324 -13.64 11.46 -17.34
N LEU A 325 -12.53 12.12 -17.01
CA LEU A 325 -12.22 13.53 -17.34
C LEU A 325 -11.11 13.63 -18.39
#